data_b0d8f5709e88e84769caceffe0b43b56
#
_entry.id   b0d8f5709e88e84769caceffe0b43b56
#
_cell.length_a   1.000
_cell.length_b   1.000
_cell.length_c   1.000
_cell.angle_alpha   90.00
_cell.angle_beta   90.00
_cell.angle_gamma   90.00
#
_symmetry.space_group_name_H-M   'P 1'
#
loop_
_entity.id
_entity.type
_entity.pdbx_description
1 polymer ?
#
loop_
_entity_poly.entity_id
_entity_poly.type
_entity_poly.pdbx_seq_one_letter_code
_entity_poly.pdbx_strand_id
1 'polypeptide(L)'
;KELGERLNAEVIPADATSLEDLENLFTKSMEALGGKVDFVLHSIGMSVNVRKGRHYTDQKYDFTTKGWDVSALSFHKVMQSLYKADAMNSWGSIVALTYMAAQRTFPDYNDMADNKAYLESVARSFGYFFGKEKQVRVSKDMTG
;
A
#
# COMPACT_ATOMS: atom_id res chain seq x y z
N LYS A 1 -10.32 13.33 10.22
CA LYS A 1 -10.16 14.76 10.54
C LYS A 1 -9.91 14.95 12.04
N GLU A 2 -10.82 14.51 12.89
CA GLU A 2 -10.69 14.60 14.35
C GLU A 2 -9.37 14.02 14.90
N LEU A 3 -8.94 12.85 14.40
CA LEU A 3 -7.68 12.23 14.83
C LEU A 3 -6.46 13.09 14.45
N GLY A 4 -6.46 13.67 13.24
CA GLY A 4 -5.40 14.58 12.81
C GLY A 4 -5.30 15.82 13.69
N GLU A 5 -6.43 16.41 14.03
CA GLU A 5 -6.49 17.57 14.95
C GLU A 5 -5.93 17.20 16.33
N ARG A 6 -6.29 16.04 16.87
CA ARG A 6 -5.78 15.55 18.18
C ARG A 6 -4.29 15.28 18.18
N LEU A 7 -3.74 14.84 17.05
CA LEU A 7 -2.33 14.49 16.91
C LEU A 7 -1.49 15.65 16.31
N ASN A 8 -2.12 16.79 16.01
CA ASN A 8 -1.51 17.89 15.29
C ASN A 8 -0.85 17.43 13.99
N ALA A 9 -1.53 16.55 13.25
CA ALA A 9 -1.06 15.96 12.00
C ALA A 9 -1.92 16.42 10.83
N GLU A 10 -1.29 16.73 9.71
CA GLU A 10 -1.99 17.05 8.46
C GLU A 10 -2.76 15.81 7.96
N VAL A 11 -4.00 16.02 7.53
CA VAL A 11 -4.85 14.98 6.94
C VAL A 11 -5.16 15.34 5.51
N ILE A 12 -4.58 14.61 4.58
CA ILE A 12 -4.72 14.85 3.14
C ILE A 12 -5.58 13.72 2.56
N PRO A 13 -6.82 13.98 2.13
CA PRO A 13 -7.64 12.98 1.45
C PRO A 13 -7.01 12.58 0.12
N ALA A 14 -6.92 11.28 -0.15
CA ALA A 14 -6.43 10.75 -1.41
C ALA A 14 -7.01 9.36 -1.69
N ASP A 15 -7.32 9.07 -2.94
CA ASP A 15 -7.63 7.73 -3.43
C ASP A 15 -6.34 7.04 -3.87
N ALA A 16 -5.94 6.00 -3.18
CA ALA A 16 -4.72 5.25 -3.48
C ALA A 16 -4.75 4.52 -4.84
N THR A 17 -5.90 4.45 -5.49
CA THR A 17 -6.03 3.91 -6.85
C THR A 17 -5.84 4.96 -7.95
N SER A 18 -5.80 6.26 -7.59
CA SER A 18 -5.60 7.40 -8.48
C SER A 18 -4.15 7.89 -8.42
N LEU A 19 -3.47 7.89 -9.55
CA LEU A 19 -2.09 8.43 -9.63
C LEU A 19 -2.07 9.93 -9.38
N GLU A 20 -3.07 10.67 -9.86
CA GLU A 20 -3.20 12.11 -9.63
C GLU A 20 -3.32 12.43 -8.14
N ASP A 21 -4.18 11.69 -7.43
CA ASP A 21 -4.34 11.85 -5.97
C ASP A 21 -3.05 11.54 -5.23
N LEU A 22 -2.32 10.52 -5.65
CA LEU A 22 -1.04 10.15 -5.03
C LEU A 22 0.05 11.20 -5.28
N GLU A 23 0.15 11.74 -6.47
CA GLU A 23 1.08 12.84 -6.78
C GLU A 23 0.78 14.08 -5.92
N ASN A 24 -0.49 14.45 -5.80
CA ASN A 24 -0.94 15.53 -4.94
C ASN A 24 -0.67 15.24 -3.45
N LEU A 25 -0.92 14.00 -3.00
CA LEU A 25 -0.65 13.57 -1.63
C LEU A 25 0.83 13.75 -1.27
N PHE A 26 1.75 13.30 -2.11
CA PHE A 26 3.17 13.40 -1.80
C PHE A 26 3.70 14.82 -1.91
N THR A 27 3.21 15.62 -2.86
CA THR A 27 3.52 17.04 -2.95
C THR A 27 3.12 17.77 -1.67
N LYS A 28 1.87 17.62 -1.25
CA LYS A 28 1.36 18.26 -0.03
C LYS A 28 2.04 17.72 1.25
N SER A 29 2.38 16.42 1.28
CA SER A 29 3.11 15.86 2.42
C SER A 29 4.50 16.48 2.56
N MET A 30 5.23 16.65 1.47
CA MET A 30 6.53 17.30 1.49
C MET A 30 6.45 18.78 1.86
N GLU A 31 5.41 19.48 1.42
CA GLU A 31 5.15 20.87 1.82
C GLU A 31 4.88 20.96 3.33
N ALA A 32 3.98 20.12 3.84
CA ALA A 32 3.62 20.11 5.26
C ALA A 32 4.79 19.73 6.19
N LEU A 33 5.66 18.82 5.74
CA LEU A 33 6.83 18.39 6.50
C LEU A 33 8.04 19.31 6.31
N GLY A 34 8.01 20.22 5.35
CA GLY A 34 9.15 21.06 4.99
C GLY A 34 10.31 20.29 4.34
N GLY A 35 10.06 19.13 3.74
CA GLY A 35 11.06 18.28 3.11
C GLY A 35 10.54 16.92 2.71
N LYS A 36 11.46 16.02 2.32
CA LYS A 36 11.13 14.65 1.96
C LYS A 36 10.62 13.83 3.15
N VAL A 37 10.00 12.71 2.85
CA VAL A 37 9.37 11.79 3.81
C VAL A 37 10.38 10.75 4.29
N ASP A 38 10.39 10.45 5.59
CA ASP A 38 11.27 9.44 6.18
C ASP A 38 10.60 8.07 6.33
N PHE A 39 9.28 8.05 6.46
CA PHE A 39 8.52 6.83 6.69
C PHE A 39 7.19 6.84 5.94
N VAL A 40 6.88 5.71 5.29
CA VAL A 40 5.58 5.48 4.65
C VAL A 40 5.03 4.14 5.10
N LEU A 41 3.77 4.14 5.55
CA LEU A 41 3.02 2.93 5.86
C LEU A 41 1.87 2.76 4.87
N HIS A 42 1.89 1.68 4.10
CA HIS A 42 0.76 1.24 3.31
C HIS A 42 -0.08 0.24 4.10
N SER A 43 -1.20 0.72 4.65
CA SER A 43 -2.14 -0.05 5.46
C SER A 43 -3.53 -0.03 4.82
N ILE A 44 -3.61 -0.50 3.58
CA ILE A 44 -4.83 -0.48 2.78
C ILE A 44 -5.19 -1.90 2.37
N GLY A 45 -6.46 -2.25 2.53
CA GLY A 45 -6.94 -3.55 2.09
C GLY A 45 -8.46 -3.63 2.07
N MET A 46 -9.00 -4.23 1.02
CA MET A 46 -10.42 -4.49 0.87
C MET A 46 -10.65 -5.70 -0.03
N SER A 47 -11.55 -6.58 0.38
CA SER A 47 -12.16 -7.58 -0.50
C SER A 47 -13.67 -7.61 -0.31
N VAL A 48 -14.39 -7.43 -1.40
CA VAL A 48 -15.84 -7.57 -1.42
C VAL A 48 -16.24 -9.05 -1.38
N ASN A 49 -15.45 -9.96 -1.98
CA ASN A 49 -15.69 -11.40 -1.91
C ASN A 49 -15.66 -11.89 -0.45
N VAL A 50 -14.62 -11.51 0.31
CA VAL A 50 -14.52 -11.83 1.74
C VAL A 50 -15.70 -11.26 2.53
N ARG A 51 -16.01 -9.99 2.35
CA ARG A 51 -17.12 -9.32 3.06
C ARG A 51 -18.47 -9.95 2.81
N LYS A 52 -18.66 -10.56 1.63
CA LYS A 52 -19.90 -11.24 1.25
C LYS A 52 -19.86 -12.76 1.52
N GLY A 53 -18.84 -13.26 2.18
CA GLY A 53 -18.69 -14.67 2.52
C GLY A 53 -18.68 -15.61 1.30
N ARG A 54 -18.16 -15.14 0.16
CA ARG A 54 -18.09 -15.97 -1.06
C ARG A 54 -17.01 -17.02 -0.90
N HIS A 55 -17.23 -18.20 -1.46
CA HIS A 55 -16.20 -19.23 -1.53
C HIS A 55 -15.13 -18.87 -2.56
N TYR A 56 -13.88 -19.28 -2.32
CA TYR A 56 -12.76 -19.01 -3.24
C TYR A 56 -13.02 -19.50 -4.66
N THR A 57 -13.67 -20.65 -4.82
CA THR A 57 -14.02 -21.24 -6.12
C THR A 57 -15.23 -20.61 -6.79
N ASP A 58 -15.87 -19.62 -6.14
CA ASP A 58 -17.05 -18.89 -6.63
C ASP A 58 -16.88 -17.37 -6.45
N GLN A 59 -15.70 -16.87 -6.82
CA GLN A 59 -15.43 -15.44 -6.81
C GLN A 59 -16.25 -14.72 -7.87
N LYS A 60 -16.69 -13.51 -7.55
CA LYS A 60 -17.21 -12.57 -8.55
C LYS A 60 -16.06 -11.68 -9.03
N TYR A 61 -15.70 -11.80 -10.30
CA TYR A 61 -14.50 -11.15 -10.85
C TYR A 61 -14.51 -9.62 -10.78
N ASP A 62 -15.67 -8.97 -10.89
CA ASP A 62 -15.77 -7.53 -10.66
C ASP A 62 -15.32 -7.15 -9.24
N PHE A 63 -15.65 -8.00 -8.25
CA PHE A 63 -15.22 -7.82 -6.86
C PHE A 63 -13.74 -8.12 -6.70
N THR A 64 -13.25 -9.16 -7.36
CA THR A 64 -11.84 -9.54 -7.36
C THR A 64 -10.97 -8.44 -7.94
N THR A 65 -11.33 -7.92 -9.11
CA THR A 65 -10.61 -6.83 -9.77
C THR A 65 -10.56 -5.56 -8.90
N LYS A 66 -11.70 -5.20 -8.31
CA LYS A 66 -11.76 -4.05 -7.40
C LYS A 66 -10.92 -4.27 -6.14
N GLY A 67 -10.98 -5.46 -5.55
CA GLY A 67 -10.17 -5.81 -4.39
C GLY A 67 -8.68 -5.77 -4.68
N TRP A 68 -8.28 -6.30 -5.83
CA TRP A 68 -6.90 -6.26 -6.29
C TRP A 68 -6.39 -4.83 -6.52
N ASP A 69 -7.17 -3.99 -7.20
CA ASP A 69 -6.78 -2.58 -7.45
C ASP A 69 -6.57 -1.82 -6.12
N VAL A 70 -7.53 -1.93 -5.19
CA VAL A 70 -7.46 -1.22 -3.91
C VAL A 70 -6.41 -1.81 -2.96
N SER A 71 -6.27 -3.14 -2.89
CA SER A 71 -5.45 -3.79 -1.85
C SER A 71 -4.00 -4.05 -2.28
N ALA A 72 -3.75 -4.21 -3.57
CA ALA A 72 -2.46 -4.67 -4.08
C ALA A 72 -1.87 -3.73 -5.12
N LEU A 73 -2.59 -3.42 -6.19
CA LEU A 73 -2.11 -2.52 -7.23
C LEU A 73 -1.90 -1.10 -6.71
N SER A 74 -2.72 -0.65 -5.75
CA SER A 74 -2.52 0.63 -5.06
C SER A 74 -1.13 0.75 -4.45
N PHE A 75 -0.58 -0.34 -3.90
CA PHE A 75 0.79 -0.32 -3.36
C PHE A 75 1.81 -0.09 -4.47
N HIS A 76 1.66 -0.71 -5.63
CA HIS A 76 2.53 -0.44 -6.77
C HIS A 76 2.44 1.03 -7.20
N LYS A 77 1.22 1.59 -7.27
CA LYS A 77 0.99 2.99 -7.61
C LYS A 77 1.65 3.95 -6.62
N VAL A 78 1.51 3.67 -5.31
CA VAL A 78 2.19 4.41 -4.23
C VAL A 78 3.70 4.37 -4.41
N MET A 79 4.28 3.19 -4.60
CA MET A 79 5.72 3.02 -4.77
C MET A 79 6.25 3.75 -6.00
N GLN A 80 5.54 3.65 -7.13
CA GLN A 80 5.90 4.35 -8.36
C GLN A 80 5.84 5.88 -8.19
N SER A 81 4.80 6.39 -7.55
CA SER A 81 4.65 7.83 -7.33
C SER A 81 5.72 8.37 -6.37
N LEU A 82 6.01 7.66 -5.27
CA LEU A 82 7.12 8.00 -4.36
C LEU A 82 8.46 8.02 -5.09
N TYR A 83 8.71 7.02 -5.94
CA TYR A 83 9.96 6.90 -6.68
C TYR A 83 10.14 8.05 -7.69
N LYS A 84 9.12 8.32 -8.49
CA LYS A 84 9.14 9.39 -9.50
C LYS A 84 9.23 10.79 -8.91
N ALA A 85 8.53 11.03 -7.80
CA ALA A 85 8.57 12.30 -7.09
C ALA A 85 9.85 12.51 -6.29
N ASP A 86 10.72 11.49 -6.19
CA ASP A 86 11.89 11.48 -5.31
C ASP A 86 11.54 11.92 -3.88
N ALA A 87 10.40 11.44 -3.37
CA ALA A 87 9.77 11.95 -2.16
C ALA A 87 10.37 11.38 -0.85
N MET A 88 11.22 10.35 -0.93
CA MET A 88 11.82 9.71 0.24
C MET A 88 13.20 10.27 0.56
N ASN A 89 13.47 10.52 1.84
CA ASN A 89 14.81 10.74 2.33
C ASN A 89 15.66 9.46 2.22
N SER A 90 16.98 9.61 1.99
CA SER A 90 17.93 8.50 2.15
C SER A 90 17.83 7.93 3.56
N TRP A 91 17.95 6.60 3.69
CA TRP A 91 17.75 5.84 4.92
C TRP A 91 16.30 5.82 5.44
N GLY A 92 15.36 6.32 4.66
CA GLY A 92 13.94 6.21 4.94
C GLY A 92 13.45 4.76 4.86
N SER A 93 12.22 4.56 5.30
CA SER A 93 11.60 3.23 5.36
C SER A 93 10.18 3.24 4.82
N ILE A 94 9.86 2.28 3.97
CA ILE A 94 8.51 2.04 3.47
C ILE A 94 8.06 0.66 3.97
N VAL A 95 6.89 0.60 4.61
CA VAL A 95 6.32 -0.64 5.14
C VAL A 95 4.95 -0.88 4.53
N ALA A 96 4.70 -2.10 4.04
CA ALA A 96 3.38 -2.55 3.63
C ALA A 96 2.88 -3.65 4.56
N LEU A 97 1.62 -3.57 4.96
CA LEU A 97 1.00 -4.61 5.78
C LEU A 97 0.59 -5.79 4.91
N THR A 98 1.15 -6.94 5.20
CA THR A 98 0.80 -8.22 4.57
C THR A 98 0.14 -9.17 5.58
N TYR A 99 -0.08 -10.40 5.18
CA TYR A 99 -0.63 -11.46 6.03
C TYR A 99 -0.04 -12.81 5.63
N MET A 100 0.05 -13.72 6.57
CA MET A 100 0.61 -15.07 6.30
C MET A 100 -0.15 -15.85 5.22
N ALA A 101 -1.38 -15.46 4.92
CA ALA A 101 -2.15 -16.01 3.80
C ALA A 101 -1.52 -15.77 2.42
N ALA A 102 -0.55 -14.85 2.31
CA ALA A 102 0.26 -14.70 1.10
C ALA A 102 1.14 -15.93 0.80
N GLN A 103 1.38 -16.77 1.80
CA GLN A 103 2.30 -17.93 1.73
C GLN A 103 1.64 -19.24 2.17
N ARG A 104 0.47 -19.19 2.79
CA ARG A 104 -0.27 -20.34 3.31
C ARG A 104 -1.75 -20.23 2.96
N THR A 105 -2.44 -21.35 2.85
CA THR A 105 -3.86 -21.40 2.53
C THR A 105 -4.70 -21.09 3.77
N PHE A 106 -5.53 -20.06 3.63
CA PHE A 106 -6.61 -19.70 4.56
C PHE A 106 -7.90 -19.61 3.75
N PRO A 107 -8.75 -20.63 3.76
CA PRO A 107 -9.90 -20.72 2.85
C PRO A 107 -10.83 -19.49 2.90
N ASP A 108 -11.07 -18.94 4.10
CA ASP A 108 -11.97 -17.80 4.31
C ASP A 108 -11.34 -16.44 3.96
N TYR A 109 -10.02 -16.41 3.71
CA TYR A 109 -9.35 -15.17 3.33
C TYR A 109 -9.47 -14.85 1.83
N ASN A 110 -9.94 -15.81 1.03
CA ASN A 110 -10.33 -15.68 -0.37
C ASN A 110 -9.27 -14.94 -1.21
N ASP A 111 -9.70 -14.04 -2.11
CA ASP A 111 -8.86 -13.23 -2.99
C ASP A 111 -7.93 -12.24 -2.26
N MET A 112 -8.14 -11.98 -0.98
CA MET A 112 -7.18 -11.21 -0.20
C MET A 112 -5.83 -11.92 -0.04
N ALA A 113 -5.80 -13.25 -0.04
CA ALA A 113 -4.56 -14.02 -0.04
C ALA A 113 -3.75 -13.74 -1.31
N ASP A 114 -4.41 -13.73 -2.46
CA ASP A 114 -3.80 -13.43 -3.76
C ASP A 114 -3.27 -11.98 -3.81
N ASN A 115 -4.06 -11.04 -3.27
CA ASN A 115 -3.68 -9.63 -3.16
C ASN A 115 -2.43 -9.45 -2.29
N LYS A 116 -2.34 -10.16 -1.16
CA LYS A 116 -1.17 -10.10 -0.27
C LYS A 116 0.07 -10.73 -0.92
N ALA A 117 -0.08 -11.81 -1.68
CA ALA A 117 1.02 -12.40 -2.44
C ALA A 117 1.55 -11.44 -3.51
N TYR A 118 0.66 -10.78 -4.24
CA TYR A 118 1.04 -9.72 -5.20
C TYR A 118 1.77 -8.56 -4.53
N LEU A 119 1.22 -8.04 -3.42
CA LEU A 119 1.83 -6.95 -2.64
C LEU A 119 3.25 -7.32 -2.19
N GLU A 120 3.48 -8.54 -1.72
CA GLU A 120 4.82 -9.01 -1.32
C GLU A 120 5.79 -9.06 -2.50
N SER A 121 5.33 -9.43 -3.70
CA SER A 121 6.14 -9.41 -4.91
C SER A 121 6.53 -7.98 -5.29
N VAL A 122 5.59 -7.04 -5.23
CA VAL A 122 5.84 -5.61 -5.45
C VAL A 122 6.86 -5.06 -4.46
N ALA A 123 6.73 -5.42 -3.17
CA ALA A 123 7.68 -4.99 -2.13
C ALA A 123 9.11 -5.46 -2.42
N ARG A 124 9.28 -6.71 -2.89
CA ARG A 124 10.62 -7.22 -3.28
C ARG A 124 11.19 -6.46 -4.46
N SER A 125 10.40 -6.21 -5.50
CA SER A 125 10.84 -5.52 -6.71
C SER A 125 11.25 -4.08 -6.43
N PHE A 126 10.39 -3.31 -5.77
CA PHE A 126 10.74 -1.94 -5.40
C PHE A 126 11.82 -1.86 -4.32
N GLY A 127 11.92 -2.86 -3.45
CA GLY A 127 13.01 -2.96 -2.47
C GLY A 127 14.39 -2.98 -3.14
N TYR A 128 14.51 -3.64 -4.28
CA TYR A 128 15.74 -3.62 -5.07
C TYR A 128 16.04 -2.20 -5.60
N PHE A 129 15.09 -1.54 -6.26
CA PHE A 129 15.33 -0.22 -6.87
C PHE A 129 15.50 0.87 -5.82
N PHE A 130 14.65 0.94 -4.82
CA PHE A 130 14.77 1.91 -3.74
C PHE A 130 16.06 1.71 -2.92
N GLY A 131 16.42 0.46 -2.63
CA GLY A 131 17.64 0.16 -1.90
C GLY A 131 18.90 0.56 -2.66
N LYS A 132 18.99 0.19 -3.94
CA LYS A 132 20.15 0.44 -4.79
C LYS A 132 20.31 1.92 -5.15
N GLU A 133 19.22 2.61 -5.49
CA GLU A 133 19.30 3.93 -6.11
C GLU A 133 18.98 5.07 -5.14
N LYS A 134 18.21 4.79 -4.09
CA LYS A 134 17.72 5.80 -3.15
C LYS A 134 18.18 5.57 -1.71
N GLN A 135 18.77 4.43 -1.41
CA GLN A 135 19.12 4.03 -0.03
C GLN A 135 17.89 3.97 0.89
N VAL A 136 16.74 3.62 0.36
CA VAL A 136 15.46 3.48 1.09
C VAL A 136 15.14 2.01 1.29
N ARG A 137 14.75 1.64 2.50
CA ARG A 137 14.36 0.29 2.84
C ARG A 137 12.87 0.07 2.57
N VAL A 138 12.55 -1.00 1.86
CA VAL A 138 11.17 -1.45 1.66
C VAL A 138 10.98 -2.76 2.41
N SER A 139 10.04 -2.78 3.32
CA SER A 139 9.71 -3.93 4.16
C SER A 139 8.22 -4.27 4.07
N LYS A 140 7.90 -5.50 4.46
CA LYS A 140 6.52 -5.95 4.68
C LYS A 140 6.42 -6.45 6.12
N ASP A 141 5.32 -6.16 6.77
CA ASP A 141 5.04 -6.64 8.12
C ASP A 141 3.75 -7.45 8.13
N MET A 142 3.74 -8.53 8.88
CA MET A 142 2.59 -9.43 8.98
C MET A 142 1.69 -8.96 10.12
N THR A 143 0.43 -8.65 9.75
CA THR A 143 -0.65 -8.44 10.72
C THR A 143 -1.37 -9.76 10.96
N GLY A 144 -1.47 -10.17 12.19
CA GLY A 144 -2.19 -11.38 12.57
C GLY A 144 -2.08 -11.63 14.06
#